data_1ac8e01348f9373864bc9e2d54a88e15
#
_entry.id   1ac8e01348f9373864bc9e2d54a88e15
#
_cell.length_a   1.000
_cell.length_b   1.000
_cell.length_c   1.000
_cell.angle_alpha   90.00
_cell.angle_beta   90.00
_cell.angle_gamma   90.00
#
_symmetry.space_group_name_H-M   'P 1'
#
loop_
_entity.id
_entity.type
_entity.pdbx_description
1 polymer ?
#
loop_
_entity_poly.entity_id
_entity_poly.type
_entity_poly.pdbx_seq_one_letter_code
_entity_poly.pdbx_strand_id
1 'polypeptide(L)'
;MFRTRFKKEILTEFLPPLRAGKKQKLIILCDGMPSIPRKQPLAEFLAAKGFWVIYPRYRGAWESDGEFLAKSPHEDILDVLDELPGEVEEIAFGKRYRISPNEIFVIGGSFGGAAAILLSLDPRIKRVIANCPVTDWGLLDRAEKAETLKENYAEYIREAFGNAYRLSDANWQKLRTGVFYNPWRHRKEVNPAKVLMFHAKDDPYVPYEGSRRFEEATGVKLKSLRRGGHISTDYITRKYWGQIKKFFDSGRT
;
A
#
# COMPACT_ATOMS: atom_id res chain seq x y z
N MET A 1 11.91 14.18 -0.57
CA MET A 1 10.44 14.39 -0.73
C MET A 1 9.98 15.50 0.19
N PHE A 2 8.95 16.25 -0.18
CA PHE A 2 8.27 17.20 0.69
C PHE A 2 7.42 16.46 1.72
N ARG A 3 7.07 17.14 2.83
CA ARG A 3 6.28 16.54 3.92
C ARG A 3 5.07 17.41 4.24
N THR A 4 3.96 16.78 4.58
CA THR A 4 2.74 17.41 5.07
C THR A 4 2.04 16.49 6.07
N ARG A 5 0.98 17.00 6.72
CA ARG A 5 0.10 16.18 7.57
C ARG A 5 -1.34 16.26 7.07
N PHE A 6 -1.97 15.09 6.92
CA PHE A 6 -3.40 14.96 6.71
C PHE A 6 -4.08 14.58 8.02
N LYS A 7 -5.33 15.01 8.20
CA LYS A 7 -6.10 14.84 9.47
C LYS A 7 -5.30 15.28 10.72
N LYS A 8 -4.30 16.15 10.55
CA LYS A 8 -3.32 16.55 11.57
C LYS A 8 -2.44 15.42 12.11
N GLU A 9 -2.74 14.17 11.86
CA GLU A 9 -2.12 12.96 12.43
C GLU A 9 -1.23 12.22 11.44
N ILE A 10 -1.62 12.15 10.15
CA ILE A 10 -0.97 11.28 9.17
C ILE A 10 0.13 12.04 8.46
N LEU A 11 1.38 11.80 8.87
CA LEU A 11 2.51 12.33 8.13
C LEU A 11 2.57 11.70 6.74
N THR A 12 2.69 12.54 5.74
CA THR A 12 2.74 12.12 4.34
C THR A 12 3.89 12.78 3.64
N GLU A 13 4.74 11.98 3.01
CA GLU A 13 5.72 12.47 2.06
C GLU A 13 5.08 12.59 0.68
N PHE A 14 5.46 13.62 -0.09
CA PHE A 14 4.95 13.80 -1.43
C PHE A 14 5.97 14.38 -2.40
N LEU A 15 5.75 14.13 -3.70
CA LEU A 15 6.50 14.72 -4.80
C LEU A 15 5.54 15.17 -5.91
N PRO A 16 5.71 16.40 -6.43
CA PRO A 16 5.07 16.80 -7.66
C PRO A 16 5.71 16.09 -8.87
N PRO A 17 4.98 15.95 -9.99
CA PRO A 17 5.54 15.42 -11.22
C PRO A 17 6.63 16.36 -11.75
N LEU A 18 7.71 15.81 -12.31
CA LEU A 18 8.79 16.61 -12.94
C LEU A 18 8.28 17.37 -14.17
N ARG A 19 7.25 16.85 -14.84
CA ARG A 19 6.55 17.51 -15.95
C ARG A 19 5.05 17.41 -15.72
N ALA A 20 4.43 18.55 -15.52
CA ALA A 20 2.99 18.63 -15.36
C ALA A 20 2.29 18.28 -16.69
N GLY A 21 1.38 17.33 -16.65
CA GLY A 21 0.46 17.04 -17.75
C GLY A 21 -0.82 17.87 -17.65
N LYS A 22 -1.65 17.86 -18.70
CA LYS A 22 -2.98 18.51 -18.69
C LYS A 22 -3.92 17.94 -17.60
N LYS A 23 -3.75 16.65 -17.26
CA LYS A 23 -4.50 15.97 -16.20
C LYS A 23 -3.55 15.56 -15.09
N GLN A 24 -3.91 15.87 -13.86
CA GLN A 24 -3.15 15.40 -12.71
C GLN A 24 -3.44 13.92 -12.46
N LYS A 25 -2.38 13.12 -12.41
CA LYS A 25 -2.42 11.71 -12.04
C LYS A 25 -1.69 11.54 -10.73
N LEU A 26 -2.30 10.84 -9.80
CA LEU A 26 -1.74 10.57 -8.47
C LEU A 26 -1.43 9.09 -8.30
N ILE A 27 -0.28 8.79 -7.75
CA ILE A 27 0.04 7.46 -7.20
C ILE A 27 0.18 7.56 -5.69
N ILE A 28 -0.54 6.70 -4.97
CA ILE A 28 -0.40 6.49 -3.54
C ILE A 28 0.48 5.26 -3.33
N LEU A 29 1.51 5.40 -2.50
CA LEU A 29 2.38 4.29 -2.09
C LEU A 29 1.93 3.80 -0.71
N CYS A 30 1.58 2.51 -0.60
CA CYS A 30 1.25 1.85 0.65
C CYS A 30 2.43 1.01 1.11
N ASP A 31 2.91 1.28 2.33
CA ASP A 31 4.12 0.63 2.84
C ASP A 31 3.86 -0.78 3.39
N GLY A 32 4.90 -1.60 3.39
CA GLY A 32 4.93 -2.89 4.10
C GLY A 32 5.06 -2.71 5.61
N MET A 33 4.99 -3.82 6.35
CA MET A 33 5.21 -3.84 7.80
C MET A 33 6.00 -5.10 8.20
N PRO A 34 7.05 -4.97 9.01
CA PRO A 34 7.69 -3.71 9.35
C PRO A 34 8.49 -3.14 8.18
N SER A 35 8.69 -1.86 8.15
CA SER A 35 9.51 -1.22 7.12
C SER A 35 10.20 0.03 7.65
N ILE A 36 11.30 0.40 7.02
CA ILE A 36 11.90 1.72 7.14
C ILE A 36 11.38 2.57 5.98
N PRO A 37 10.86 3.78 6.22
CA PRO A 37 10.28 4.58 5.16
C PRO A 37 11.34 5.14 4.20
N ARG A 38 11.65 4.38 3.16
CA ARG A 38 12.67 4.68 2.15
C ARG A 38 12.11 4.55 0.72
N LYS A 39 11.02 5.29 0.43
CA LYS A 39 10.39 5.22 -0.90
C LYS A 39 10.83 6.34 -1.84
N GLN A 40 11.76 7.21 -1.42
CA GLN A 40 12.20 8.33 -2.26
C GLN A 40 12.65 7.93 -3.67
N PRO A 41 13.50 6.88 -3.87
CA PRO A 41 13.90 6.48 -5.22
C PRO A 41 12.74 6.05 -6.11
N LEU A 42 11.74 5.36 -5.53
CA LEU A 42 10.53 4.96 -6.25
C LEU A 42 9.66 6.18 -6.56
N ALA A 43 9.49 7.08 -5.59
CA ALA A 43 8.72 8.32 -5.77
C ALA A 43 9.32 9.20 -6.87
N GLU A 44 10.63 9.37 -6.91
CA GLU A 44 11.34 10.11 -7.96
C GLU A 44 11.14 9.47 -9.33
N PHE A 45 11.24 8.14 -9.42
CA PHE A 45 10.97 7.41 -10.65
C PHE A 45 9.54 7.67 -11.15
N LEU A 46 8.55 7.61 -10.29
CA LEU A 46 7.14 7.83 -10.65
C LEU A 46 6.84 9.29 -10.98
N ALA A 47 7.45 10.23 -10.24
CA ALA A 47 7.37 11.66 -10.53
C ALA A 47 7.97 12.01 -11.91
N ALA A 48 9.07 11.35 -12.30
CA ALA A 48 9.65 11.45 -13.64
C ALA A 48 8.73 10.87 -14.74
N LYS A 49 7.78 10.00 -14.39
CA LYS A 49 6.74 9.47 -15.29
C LYS A 49 5.49 10.36 -15.35
N GLY A 50 5.49 11.50 -14.67
CA GLY A 50 4.42 12.51 -14.71
C GLY A 50 3.33 12.31 -13.68
N PHE A 51 3.58 11.57 -12.61
CA PHE A 51 2.65 11.37 -11.51
C PHE A 51 2.97 12.27 -10.32
N TRP A 52 1.96 12.81 -9.69
CA TRP A 52 2.03 13.14 -8.28
C TRP A 52 2.24 11.85 -7.51
N VAL A 53 3.08 11.89 -6.51
CA VAL A 53 3.32 10.74 -5.64
C VAL A 53 3.08 11.15 -4.20
N ILE A 54 2.26 10.40 -3.47
CA ILE A 54 2.08 10.56 -2.02
C ILE A 54 2.43 9.24 -1.33
N TYR A 55 3.05 9.35 -0.18
CA TYR A 55 3.49 8.23 0.63
C TYR A 55 3.13 8.48 2.09
N PRO A 56 1.89 8.17 2.49
CA PRO A 56 1.43 8.29 3.87
C PRO A 56 2.08 7.26 4.78
N ARG A 57 2.38 7.67 6.03
CA ARG A 57 2.65 6.76 7.13
C ARG A 57 1.31 6.38 7.78
N TYR A 58 1.07 5.11 8.02
CA TYR A 58 -0.12 4.71 8.78
C TYR A 58 -0.10 5.33 10.17
N ARG A 59 -1.27 5.57 10.77
CA ARG A 59 -1.35 6.00 12.16
C ARG A 59 -0.57 5.06 13.06
N GLY A 60 0.11 5.61 14.05
CA GLY A 60 0.95 4.86 14.96
C GLY A 60 2.25 4.32 14.36
N ALA A 61 2.54 4.62 13.09
CA ALA A 61 3.80 4.26 12.46
C ALA A 61 4.67 5.49 12.19
N TRP A 62 5.94 5.40 12.58
CA TRP A 62 6.95 6.44 12.39
C TRP A 62 6.48 7.80 12.92
N GLU A 63 6.50 8.84 12.10
CA GLU A 63 6.15 10.21 12.49
C GLU A 63 4.65 10.51 12.47
N SER A 64 3.79 9.57 12.10
CA SER A 64 2.33 9.72 12.22
C SER A 64 1.88 9.52 13.66
N ASP A 65 0.89 10.29 14.10
CA ASP A 65 0.36 10.18 15.46
C ASP A 65 -0.59 8.97 15.62
N GLY A 66 -1.09 8.72 16.83
CA GLY A 66 -2.03 7.65 17.14
C GLY A 66 -1.37 6.30 17.40
N GLU A 67 -2.17 5.24 17.37
CA GLU A 67 -1.75 3.87 17.58
C GLU A 67 -1.85 3.04 16.29
N PHE A 68 -0.83 2.23 16.04
CA PHE A 68 -0.79 1.34 14.87
C PHE A 68 -1.85 0.25 15.00
N LEU A 69 -2.59 0.01 13.90
CA LEU A 69 -3.72 -0.92 13.85
C LEU A 69 -4.93 -0.57 14.76
N ALA A 70 -5.00 0.66 15.28
CA ALA A 70 -6.23 1.11 15.94
C ALA A 70 -7.40 1.12 14.95
N LYS A 71 -7.16 1.65 13.75
CA LYS A 71 -8.00 1.53 12.54
C LYS A 71 -7.35 0.59 11.53
N SER A 72 -8.13 0.14 10.57
CA SER A 72 -7.59 -0.61 9.43
C SER A 72 -6.68 0.29 8.58
N PRO A 73 -5.44 -0.10 8.24
CA PRO A 73 -4.47 0.77 7.56
C PRO A 73 -4.95 1.40 6.24
N HIS A 74 -5.85 0.75 5.52
CA HIS A 74 -6.43 1.35 4.32
C HIS A 74 -7.35 2.54 4.64
N GLU A 75 -7.97 2.57 5.83
CA GLU A 75 -8.81 3.70 6.27
C GLU A 75 -7.97 4.95 6.53
N ASP A 76 -6.70 4.80 6.97
CA ASP A 76 -5.77 5.92 7.07
C ASP A 76 -5.51 6.56 5.71
N ILE A 77 -5.44 5.75 4.66
CA ILE A 77 -5.26 6.24 3.29
C ILE A 77 -6.56 6.88 2.76
N LEU A 78 -7.73 6.35 3.13
CA LEU A 78 -9.01 6.99 2.80
C LEU A 78 -9.13 8.36 3.48
N ASP A 79 -8.71 8.49 4.74
CA ASP A 79 -8.65 9.77 5.45
C ASP A 79 -7.75 10.80 4.72
N VAL A 80 -6.65 10.37 4.12
CA VAL A 80 -5.80 11.23 3.26
C VAL A 80 -6.54 11.63 1.99
N LEU A 81 -7.22 10.69 1.34
CA LEU A 81 -7.99 10.95 0.12
C LEU A 81 -9.17 11.89 0.35
N ASP A 82 -9.74 11.91 1.55
CA ASP A 82 -10.87 12.78 1.90
C ASP A 82 -10.47 14.25 1.99
N GLU A 83 -9.18 14.55 2.17
CA GLU A 83 -8.63 15.91 2.12
C GLU A 83 -8.08 16.27 0.72
N LEU A 84 -8.20 15.37 -0.25
CA LEU A 84 -7.91 15.62 -1.66
C LEU A 84 -9.22 15.56 -2.49
N PRO A 85 -9.46 16.52 -3.40
CA PRO A 85 -8.57 17.58 -3.87
C PRO A 85 -8.46 18.75 -2.88
N GLY A 86 -7.25 19.33 -2.74
CA GLY A 86 -7.02 20.41 -1.79
C GLY A 86 -5.67 21.09 -1.94
N GLU A 87 -5.47 22.11 -1.12
CA GLU A 87 -4.17 22.71 -0.91
C GLU A 87 -3.43 21.92 0.18
N VAL A 88 -2.17 21.62 -0.10
CA VAL A 88 -1.25 20.91 0.77
C VAL A 88 -0.08 21.84 1.09
N GLU A 89 0.10 22.15 2.36
CA GLU A 89 1.22 22.97 2.81
C GLU A 89 2.38 22.06 3.24
N GLU A 90 3.55 22.36 2.70
CA GLU A 90 4.78 21.66 3.04
C GLU A 90 5.33 22.19 4.36
N ILE A 91 5.71 21.27 5.28
CA ILE A 91 6.00 21.58 6.69
C ILE A 91 7.27 22.43 6.87
N ALA A 92 8.33 22.21 6.05
CA ALA A 92 9.62 22.82 6.31
C ALA A 92 9.69 24.31 5.89
N PHE A 93 9.03 24.66 4.77
CA PHE A 93 9.12 25.98 4.17
C PHE A 93 7.77 26.68 3.99
N GLY A 94 6.66 26.03 4.37
CA GLY A 94 5.31 26.59 4.23
C GLY A 94 4.86 26.74 2.77
N LYS A 95 5.54 26.08 1.83
CA LYS A 95 5.16 26.15 0.42
C LYS A 95 3.88 25.38 0.16
N ARG A 96 2.93 26.02 -0.55
CA ARG A 96 1.64 25.42 -0.88
C ARG A 96 1.63 24.78 -2.25
N TYR A 97 0.99 23.64 -2.33
CA TYR A 97 0.79 22.84 -3.53
C TYR A 97 -0.69 22.50 -3.67
N ARG A 98 -1.24 22.62 -4.88
CA ARG A 98 -2.60 22.18 -5.17
C ARG A 98 -2.57 20.79 -5.79
N ILE A 99 -3.11 19.82 -5.07
CA ILE A 99 -3.23 18.42 -5.53
C ILE A 99 -4.70 18.15 -5.81
N SER A 100 -5.06 18.06 -7.10
CA SER A 100 -6.44 17.81 -7.57
C SER A 100 -6.42 16.71 -8.63
N PRO A 101 -6.26 15.44 -8.24
CA PRO A 101 -6.04 14.35 -9.17
C PRO A 101 -7.32 14.02 -9.96
N ASN A 102 -7.18 13.88 -11.27
CA ASN A 102 -8.23 13.34 -12.15
C ASN A 102 -8.25 11.80 -12.14
N GLU A 103 -7.11 11.18 -11.86
CA GLU A 103 -6.95 9.73 -11.81
C GLU A 103 -6.06 9.37 -10.63
N ILE A 104 -6.50 8.41 -9.81
CA ILE A 104 -5.79 7.95 -8.62
C ILE A 104 -5.46 6.48 -8.77
N PHE A 105 -4.19 6.16 -8.54
CA PHE A 105 -3.63 4.83 -8.58
C PHE A 105 -2.99 4.48 -7.24
N VAL A 106 -2.94 3.20 -6.91
CA VAL A 106 -2.29 2.73 -5.68
C VAL A 106 -1.24 1.68 -6.02
N ILE A 107 -0.10 1.75 -5.36
CA ILE A 107 0.93 0.70 -5.41
C ILE A 107 1.26 0.32 -3.98
N GLY A 108 1.06 -0.95 -3.61
CA GLY A 108 1.38 -1.45 -2.28
C GLY A 108 2.07 -2.81 -2.34
N GLY A 109 2.87 -3.11 -1.32
CA GLY A 109 3.54 -4.40 -1.22
C GLY A 109 3.37 -5.05 0.15
N SER A 110 3.35 -6.39 0.20
CA SER A 110 3.26 -7.13 1.46
C SER A 110 2.02 -6.70 2.27
N PHE A 111 2.22 -6.25 3.49
CA PHE A 111 1.19 -5.60 4.30
C PHE A 111 0.48 -4.46 3.53
N GLY A 112 1.22 -3.55 2.92
CA GLY A 112 0.65 -2.47 2.11
C GLY A 112 -0.06 -2.96 0.83
N GLY A 113 0.20 -4.19 0.40
CA GLY A 113 -0.53 -4.86 -0.67
C GLY A 113 -1.97 -5.17 -0.28
N ALA A 114 -2.21 -5.52 1.00
CA ALA A 114 -3.57 -5.66 1.55
C ALA A 114 -4.31 -4.32 1.53
N ALA A 115 -3.65 -3.23 1.97
CA ALA A 115 -4.22 -1.88 1.90
C ALA A 115 -4.59 -1.51 0.46
N ALA A 116 -3.69 -1.76 -0.49
CA ALA A 116 -3.92 -1.47 -1.90
C ALA A 116 -5.15 -2.20 -2.45
N ILE A 117 -5.31 -3.50 -2.14
CA ILE A 117 -6.49 -4.27 -2.56
C ILE A 117 -7.76 -3.70 -1.94
N LEU A 118 -7.77 -3.41 -0.64
CA LEU A 118 -8.94 -2.84 0.04
C LEU A 118 -9.29 -1.45 -0.51
N LEU A 119 -8.31 -0.63 -0.84
CA LEU A 119 -8.51 0.67 -1.48
C LEU A 119 -9.13 0.54 -2.88
N SER A 120 -9.01 -0.60 -3.56
CA SER A 120 -9.66 -0.79 -4.86
C SER A 120 -11.19 -0.75 -4.79
N LEU A 121 -11.77 -0.91 -3.59
CA LEU A 121 -13.21 -0.82 -3.35
C LEU A 121 -13.71 0.62 -3.40
N ASP A 122 -12.85 1.60 -3.14
CA ASP A 122 -13.22 3.01 -3.23
C ASP A 122 -13.39 3.43 -4.71
N PRO A 123 -14.49 4.10 -5.07
CA PRO A 123 -14.75 4.52 -6.44
C PRO A 123 -13.73 5.53 -6.99
N ARG A 124 -13.06 6.30 -6.14
CA ARG A 124 -12.00 7.25 -6.53
C ARG A 124 -10.75 6.57 -7.07
N ILE A 125 -10.51 5.32 -6.66
CA ILE A 125 -9.33 4.55 -7.08
C ILE A 125 -9.58 3.90 -8.45
N LYS A 126 -8.74 4.26 -9.42
CA LYS A 126 -8.85 3.76 -10.79
C LYS A 126 -8.22 2.38 -10.97
N ARG A 127 -6.99 2.20 -10.50
CA ARG A 127 -6.23 0.92 -10.63
C ARG A 127 -5.27 0.75 -9.46
N VAL A 128 -4.97 -0.51 -9.17
CA VAL A 128 -4.14 -0.92 -8.04
C VAL A 128 -3.08 -1.93 -8.48
N ILE A 129 -1.86 -1.75 -8.02
CA ILE A 129 -0.79 -2.75 -8.09
C ILE A 129 -0.56 -3.28 -6.67
N ALA A 130 -0.70 -4.59 -6.48
CA ALA A 130 -0.40 -5.26 -5.22
C ALA A 130 0.75 -6.25 -5.43
N ASN A 131 1.87 -6.00 -4.76
CA ASN A 131 3.08 -6.83 -4.86
C ASN A 131 3.22 -7.72 -3.62
N CYS A 132 3.34 -9.03 -3.82
CA CYS A 132 3.41 -10.01 -2.74
C CYS A 132 2.39 -9.74 -1.61
N PRO A 133 1.10 -9.46 -1.94
CA PRO A 133 0.14 -8.95 -0.98
C PRO A 133 -0.26 -10.00 0.05
N VAL A 134 -0.49 -9.58 1.28
CA VAL A 134 -1.29 -10.38 2.21
C VAL A 134 -2.74 -10.30 1.78
N THR A 135 -3.26 -11.39 1.23
CA THR A 135 -4.65 -11.46 0.74
C THR A 135 -5.62 -12.05 1.76
N ASP A 136 -5.10 -12.83 2.72
CA ASP A 136 -5.88 -13.47 3.78
C ASP A 136 -5.03 -13.65 5.05
N TRP A 137 -5.32 -12.86 6.08
CA TRP A 137 -4.64 -12.98 7.38
C TRP A 137 -4.94 -14.30 8.07
N GLY A 138 -6.14 -14.86 7.91
CA GLY A 138 -6.49 -16.17 8.45
C GLY A 138 -5.73 -17.34 7.80
N LEU A 139 -5.22 -17.15 6.58
CA LEU A 139 -4.34 -18.12 5.94
C LEU A 139 -2.91 -18.02 6.51
N LEU A 140 -2.43 -16.81 6.75
CA LEU A 140 -1.12 -16.59 7.38
C LEU A 140 -1.03 -17.21 8.77
N ASP A 141 -2.07 -17.06 9.58
CA ASP A 141 -2.11 -17.65 10.92
C ASP A 141 -2.03 -19.18 10.91
N ARG A 142 -2.46 -19.81 9.82
CA ARG A 142 -2.42 -21.28 9.63
C ARG A 142 -1.20 -21.79 8.86
N ALA A 143 -0.44 -20.91 8.23
CA ALA A 143 0.68 -21.31 7.41
C ALA A 143 1.95 -21.49 8.26
N GLU A 144 2.50 -22.70 8.32
CA GLU A 144 3.72 -23.04 9.09
C GLU A 144 4.92 -22.15 8.74
N LYS A 145 4.95 -21.59 7.53
CA LYS A 145 6.05 -20.76 7.03
C LYS A 145 5.83 -19.25 7.19
N ALA A 146 4.62 -18.82 7.59
CA ALA A 146 4.35 -17.40 7.76
C ALA A 146 4.90 -16.90 9.08
N GLU A 147 6.03 -16.22 9.04
CA GLU A 147 6.63 -15.65 10.25
C GLU A 147 5.88 -14.43 10.79
N THR A 148 5.09 -13.77 9.95
CA THR A 148 4.44 -12.48 10.22
C THR A 148 3.40 -12.52 11.35
N LEU A 149 2.84 -13.68 11.71
CA LEU A 149 1.85 -13.81 12.78
C LEU A 149 2.28 -14.77 13.90
N LYS A 150 3.56 -15.15 13.95
CA LYS A 150 4.10 -15.89 15.10
C LYS A 150 3.89 -15.09 16.39
N GLU A 151 3.71 -15.77 17.51
CA GLU A 151 3.40 -15.14 18.80
C GLU A 151 4.38 -14.02 19.19
N ASN A 152 5.66 -14.19 18.89
CA ASN A 152 6.72 -13.24 19.19
C ASN A 152 6.93 -12.14 18.14
N TYR A 153 6.16 -12.11 17.04
CA TYR A 153 6.42 -11.15 15.96
C TYR A 153 6.08 -9.69 16.33
N ALA A 154 5.02 -9.50 17.12
CA ALA A 154 4.71 -8.17 17.67
C ALA A 154 5.81 -7.68 18.62
N GLU A 155 6.38 -8.58 19.42
CA GLU A 155 7.51 -8.30 20.30
C GLU A 155 8.75 -7.94 19.47
N TYR A 156 9.07 -8.73 18.45
CA TYR A 156 10.14 -8.40 17.50
C TYR A 156 9.97 -7.00 16.89
N ILE A 157 8.74 -6.60 16.47
CA ILE A 157 8.51 -5.27 15.94
C ILE A 157 8.82 -4.21 16.99
N ARG A 158 8.38 -4.39 18.23
CA ARG A 158 8.62 -3.45 19.32
C ARG A 158 10.12 -3.35 19.67
N GLU A 159 10.81 -4.46 19.71
CA GLU A 159 12.25 -4.48 20.01
C GLU A 159 13.09 -3.88 18.87
N ALA A 160 12.82 -4.30 17.63
CA ALA A 160 13.63 -3.88 16.48
C ALA A 160 13.34 -2.46 15.99
N PHE A 161 12.12 -1.95 16.21
CA PHE A 161 11.66 -0.66 15.68
C PHE A 161 11.26 0.34 16.79
N GLY A 162 11.17 -0.10 18.04
CA GLY A 162 10.84 0.77 19.18
C GLY A 162 9.59 1.62 18.92
N ASN A 163 9.69 2.91 19.20
CA ASN A 163 8.59 3.87 19.01
C ASN A 163 8.19 4.13 17.55
N ALA A 164 8.90 3.53 16.59
CA ALA A 164 8.50 3.63 15.18
C ALA A 164 7.19 2.89 14.88
N TYR A 165 6.78 1.94 15.74
CA TYR A 165 5.46 1.32 15.71
C TYR A 165 4.85 1.35 17.12
N ARG A 166 3.89 2.26 17.35
CA ARG A 166 3.11 2.32 18.60
C ARG A 166 2.00 1.27 18.54
N LEU A 167 2.36 0.04 18.83
CA LEU A 167 1.56 -1.15 18.65
C LEU A 167 1.22 -1.79 20.00
N SER A 168 -0.06 -1.81 20.37
CA SER A 168 -0.56 -2.57 21.51
C SER A 168 -0.86 -4.03 21.14
N ASP A 169 -0.84 -4.93 22.12
CA ASP A 169 -1.19 -6.34 21.90
C ASP A 169 -2.64 -6.48 21.43
N ALA A 170 -3.56 -5.68 21.97
CA ALA A 170 -4.96 -5.68 21.55
C ALA A 170 -5.12 -5.33 20.06
N ASN A 171 -4.36 -4.36 19.57
CA ASN A 171 -4.38 -4.00 18.16
C ASN A 171 -3.74 -5.07 17.27
N TRP A 172 -2.65 -5.71 17.75
CA TRP A 172 -2.03 -6.81 17.02
C TRP A 172 -2.96 -8.02 16.86
N GLN A 173 -3.66 -8.39 17.93
CA GLN A 173 -4.59 -9.53 17.90
C GLN A 173 -5.71 -9.35 16.88
N LYS A 174 -6.09 -8.12 16.51
CA LYS A 174 -7.10 -7.89 15.46
C LYS A 174 -6.74 -8.56 14.13
N LEU A 175 -5.45 -8.58 13.75
CA LEU A 175 -5.00 -9.26 12.51
C LEU A 175 -5.26 -10.77 12.57
N ARG A 176 -5.06 -11.39 13.75
CA ARG A 176 -5.26 -12.83 13.96
C ARG A 176 -6.73 -13.25 13.89
N THR A 177 -7.67 -12.33 14.02
CA THR A 177 -9.11 -12.64 13.88
C THR A 177 -9.48 -13.08 12.47
N GLY A 178 -8.65 -12.77 11.46
CA GLY A 178 -8.95 -13.00 10.06
C GLY A 178 -10.14 -12.18 9.52
N VAL A 179 -10.57 -11.17 10.29
CA VAL A 179 -11.67 -10.24 9.92
C VAL A 179 -11.12 -8.86 9.63
N PHE A 180 -10.33 -8.32 10.56
CA PHE A 180 -9.77 -6.99 10.49
C PHE A 180 -8.72 -6.90 9.37
N TYR A 181 -8.78 -5.81 8.57
CA TYR A 181 -7.80 -5.52 7.50
C TYR A 181 -7.58 -6.71 6.54
N ASN A 182 -8.61 -7.47 6.21
CA ASN A 182 -8.49 -8.72 5.47
C ASN A 182 -9.15 -8.65 4.07
N PRO A 183 -8.37 -8.55 2.96
CA PRO A 183 -8.90 -8.53 1.60
C PRO A 183 -9.79 -9.74 1.25
N TRP A 184 -9.51 -10.92 1.80
CA TRP A 184 -10.31 -12.12 1.57
C TRP A 184 -11.78 -11.96 1.98
N ARG A 185 -12.07 -11.17 3.00
CA ARG A 185 -13.43 -10.88 3.45
C ARG A 185 -14.22 -10.11 2.40
N HIS A 186 -13.54 -9.27 1.65
CA HIS A 186 -14.11 -8.40 0.63
C HIS A 186 -13.96 -8.94 -0.80
N ARG A 187 -13.53 -10.22 -0.98
CA ARG A 187 -13.23 -10.80 -2.30
C ARG A 187 -14.38 -10.72 -3.31
N LYS A 188 -15.64 -10.74 -2.84
CA LYS A 188 -16.83 -10.63 -3.70
C LYS A 188 -17.11 -9.21 -4.18
N GLU A 189 -16.54 -8.21 -3.52
CA GLU A 189 -16.71 -6.79 -3.81
C GLU A 189 -15.60 -6.27 -4.73
N VAL A 190 -14.47 -6.99 -4.82
CA VAL A 190 -13.33 -6.59 -5.62
C VAL A 190 -13.66 -6.63 -7.11
N ASN A 191 -13.50 -5.49 -7.78
CA ASN A 191 -13.57 -5.44 -9.24
C ASN A 191 -12.23 -5.94 -9.83
N PRO A 192 -12.21 -7.11 -10.51
CA PRO A 192 -10.97 -7.68 -11.03
C PRO A 192 -10.25 -6.80 -12.06
N ALA A 193 -10.99 -5.94 -12.76
CA ALA A 193 -10.38 -5.00 -13.69
C ALA A 193 -9.53 -3.94 -13.01
N LYS A 194 -9.74 -3.67 -11.71
CA LYS A 194 -9.00 -2.65 -10.96
C LYS A 194 -7.68 -3.13 -10.37
N VAL A 195 -7.44 -4.44 -10.25
CA VAL A 195 -6.31 -4.99 -9.49
C VAL A 195 -5.38 -5.82 -10.37
N LEU A 196 -4.08 -5.54 -10.28
CA LEU A 196 -3.01 -6.38 -10.86
C LEU A 196 -2.06 -6.77 -9.73
N MET A 197 -1.91 -8.07 -9.51
CA MET A 197 -1.01 -8.63 -8.51
C MET A 197 0.29 -9.13 -9.14
N PHE A 198 1.38 -9.04 -8.38
CA PHE A 198 2.66 -9.70 -8.66
C PHE A 198 3.04 -10.52 -7.44
N HIS A 199 3.49 -11.78 -7.63
CA HIS A 199 3.94 -12.60 -6.52
C HIS A 199 4.94 -13.65 -6.98
N ALA A 200 6.02 -13.85 -6.23
CA ALA A 200 6.98 -14.92 -6.47
C ALA A 200 6.55 -16.21 -5.76
N LYS A 201 6.72 -17.35 -6.44
CA LYS A 201 6.32 -18.66 -5.90
C LYS A 201 7.18 -19.13 -4.73
N ASP A 202 8.37 -18.56 -4.59
CA ASP A 202 9.35 -18.86 -3.55
C ASP A 202 9.40 -17.80 -2.44
N ASP A 203 8.33 -17.00 -2.27
CA ASP A 203 8.22 -16.01 -1.20
C ASP A 203 8.21 -16.70 0.17
N PRO A 204 9.23 -16.43 1.04
CA PRO A 204 9.33 -17.09 2.34
C PRO A 204 8.46 -16.45 3.42
N TYR A 205 7.98 -15.21 3.22
CA TYR A 205 7.26 -14.45 4.25
C TYR A 205 5.75 -14.44 4.03
N VAL A 206 5.32 -14.20 2.78
CA VAL A 206 3.91 -14.22 2.41
C VAL A 206 3.68 -15.38 1.44
N PRO A 207 2.96 -16.44 1.84
CA PRO A 207 2.75 -17.59 0.98
C PRO A 207 2.06 -17.23 -0.34
N TYR A 208 2.68 -17.59 -1.46
CA TYR A 208 2.15 -17.41 -2.81
C TYR A 208 0.72 -17.97 -2.97
N GLU A 209 0.41 -19.04 -2.25
CA GLU A 209 -0.88 -19.71 -2.27
C GLU A 209 -2.04 -18.75 -1.93
N GLY A 210 -1.82 -17.78 -1.05
CA GLY A 210 -2.81 -16.75 -0.74
C GLY A 210 -3.23 -15.94 -1.97
N SER A 211 -2.25 -15.48 -2.75
CA SER A 211 -2.50 -14.73 -3.99
C SER A 211 -3.14 -15.59 -5.08
N ARG A 212 -2.74 -16.87 -5.21
CA ARG A 212 -3.34 -17.80 -6.15
C ARG A 212 -4.83 -18.03 -5.84
N ARG A 213 -5.16 -18.34 -4.59
CA ARG A 213 -6.55 -18.49 -4.15
C ARG A 213 -7.36 -17.22 -4.33
N PHE A 214 -6.74 -16.06 -4.11
CA PHE A 214 -7.42 -14.78 -4.30
C PHE A 214 -7.72 -14.51 -5.77
N GLU A 215 -6.78 -14.80 -6.69
CA GLU A 215 -6.99 -14.77 -8.14
C GLU A 215 -8.16 -15.67 -8.55
N GLU A 216 -8.18 -16.92 -8.09
CA GLU A 216 -9.24 -17.88 -8.40
C GLU A 216 -10.62 -17.43 -7.91
N ALA A 217 -10.67 -16.85 -6.72
CA ALA A 217 -11.93 -16.40 -6.11
C ALA A 217 -12.47 -15.08 -6.67
N THR A 218 -11.62 -14.23 -7.25
CA THR A 218 -11.99 -12.86 -7.66
C THR A 218 -11.85 -12.61 -9.16
N GLY A 219 -11.04 -13.39 -9.87
CA GLY A 219 -10.68 -13.14 -11.26
C GLY A 219 -9.66 -12.01 -11.46
N VAL A 220 -9.05 -11.47 -10.40
CA VAL A 220 -7.97 -10.48 -10.53
C VAL A 220 -6.77 -11.09 -11.25
N LYS A 221 -6.01 -10.29 -11.98
CA LYS A 221 -4.83 -10.77 -12.69
C LYS A 221 -3.65 -10.94 -11.74
N LEU A 222 -3.09 -12.15 -11.69
CA LEU A 222 -1.85 -12.45 -10.96
C LEU A 222 -0.71 -12.72 -11.94
N LYS A 223 0.34 -11.90 -11.87
CA LYS A 223 1.61 -12.22 -12.52
C LYS A 223 2.48 -13.02 -11.58
N SER A 224 2.48 -14.32 -11.77
CA SER A 224 3.34 -15.26 -11.05
C SER A 224 4.78 -15.16 -11.52
N LEU A 225 5.72 -15.07 -10.58
CA LEU A 225 7.16 -15.10 -10.82
C LEU A 225 7.71 -16.42 -10.27
N ARG A 226 8.56 -17.08 -11.07
CA ARG A 226 9.10 -18.41 -10.67
C ARG A 226 9.97 -18.31 -9.43
N ARG A 227 10.81 -17.27 -9.36
CA ARG A 227 11.74 -16.99 -8.26
C ARG A 227 11.81 -15.49 -8.01
N GLY A 228 12.22 -15.13 -6.79
CA GLY A 228 12.42 -13.74 -6.39
C GLY A 228 12.26 -13.49 -4.89
N GLY A 229 11.80 -14.48 -4.15
CA GLY A 229 11.50 -14.34 -2.72
C GLY A 229 10.46 -13.24 -2.45
N HIS A 230 10.59 -12.54 -1.35
CA HIS A 230 9.73 -11.40 -1.02
C HIS A 230 10.19 -10.14 -1.76
N ILE A 231 9.81 -10.03 -3.03
CA ILE A 231 10.32 -9.02 -3.96
C ILE A 231 9.89 -7.62 -3.55
N SER A 232 10.84 -6.67 -3.55
CA SER A 232 10.53 -5.27 -3.23
C SER A 232 9.59 -4.62 -4.25
N THR A 233 8.72 -3.75 -3.76
CA THR A 233 7.79 -2.97 -4.60
C THR A 233 8.52 -2.05 -5.57
N ASP A 234 9.66 -1.48 -5.18
CA ASP A 234 10.50 -0.65 -6.06
C ASP A 234 11.01 -1.45 -7.26
N TYR A 235 11.58 -2.63 -7.02
CA TYR A 235 12.09 -3.49 -8.10
C TYR A 235 10.97 -3.91 -9.07
N ILE A 236 9.83 -4.38 -8.56
CA ILE A 236 8.70 -4.79 -9.39
C ILE A 236 8.18 -3.63 -10.23
N THR A 237 8.00 -2.47 -9.62
CA THR A 237 7.45 -1.30 -10.31
C THR A 237 8.36 -0.86 -11.45
N ARG A 238 9.67 -0.80 -11.23
CA ARG A 238 10.64 -0.43 -12.28
C ARG A 238 10.75 -1.48 -13.37
N LYS A 239 10.93 -2.73 -12.99
CA LYS A 239 11.11 -3.85 -13.92
C LYS A 239 9.91 -4.06 -14.84
N TYR A 240 8.70 -3.94 -14.31
CA TYR A 240 7.47 -4.16 -15.05
C TYR A 240 6.70 -2.88 -15.39
N TRP A 241 7.40 -1.72 -15.39
CA TRP A 241 6.75 -0.43 -15.63
C TRP A 241 5.92 -0.39 -16.91
N GLY A 242 6.40 -0.95 -18.01
CA GLY A 242 5.64 -1.00 -19.26
C GLY A 242 4.28 -1.70 -19.12
N GLN A 243 4.24 -2.83 -18.41
CA GLN A 243 3.01 -3.56 -18.11
C GLN A 243 2.11 -2.79 -17.15
N ILE A 244 2.68 -2.21 -16.08
CA ILE A 244 1.96 -1.40 -15.10
C ILE A 244 1.34 -0.17 -15.77
N LYS A 245 2.12 0.54 -16.60
CA LYS A 245 1.63 1.69 -17.35
C LYS A 245 0.48 1.31 -18.27
N LYS A 246 0.60 0.22 -19.04
CA LYS A 246 -0.47 -0.28 -19.89
C LYS A 246 -1.73 -0.60 -19.09
N PHE A 247 -1.57 -1.19 -17.89
CA PHE A 247 -2.68 -1.48 -17.00
C PHE A 247 -3.33 -0.20 -16.43
N PHE A 248 -2.54 0.81 -16.04
CA PHE A 248 -3.06 2.11 -15.59
C PHE A 248 -3.82 2.86 -16.69
N ASP A 249 -3.36 2.75 -17.92
CA ASP A 249 -3.97 3.41 -19.08
C ASP A 249 -5.16 2.62 -19.67
N SER A 250 -5.37 1.35 -19.29
CA SER A 250 -6.51 0.55 -19.78
C SER A 250 -7.85 1.09 -19.28
N GLY A 251 -8.90 1.01 -20.14
CA GLY A 251 -10.23 1.53 -19.82
C GLY A 251 -10.37 3.04 -20.06
N ARG A 252 -9.52 3.63 -20.90
CA ARG A 252 -9.83 4.90 -21.56
C ARG A 252 -10.73 4.59 -22.76
N THR A 253 -12.02 4.67 -22.58
CA THR A 253 -13.00 4.89 -23.63
C THR A 253 -13.37 6.35 -23.64
#